data_f5b74c9eefbd1bdd9cb80b15110eccf7
#
_entry.id   f5b74c9eefbd1bdd9cb80b15110eccf7
#
_cell.length_a   1.000
_cell.length_b   1.000
_cell.length_c   1.000
_cell.angle_alpha   90.00
_cell.angle_beta   90.00
_cell.angle_gamma   90.00
#
_symmetry.space_group_name_H-M   'P 1'
#
loop_
_entity.id
_entity.type
_entity.pdbx_description
1 polymer ?
#
loop_
_entity_poly.entity_id
_entity_poly.type
_entity_poly.pdbx_seq_one_letter_code
_entity_poly.pdbx_strand_id
1 'polypeptide(L)'
;YPNVSQDYEGMKKLCKQFSFPGGISSHVAPETPGSINEGGELGYSIAHAFGSVFDNPDLITACIVGDGEAETGPLATAWHSNKSLNPVTDGAVLPILHLNGYKINNPTVFARISHDEVESFFHGCGWKPYFVEGDDPMTMHRLMAETLNTVIEEIKEIQRKAREEGCEERPF
;
A
#
# COMPACT_ATOMS: atom_id res chain seq x y z
N TYR A 1 -4.59 15.55 -10.09
CA TYR A 1 -4.35 16.85 -10.75
C TYR A 1 -5.58 17.27 -11.54
N PRO A 2 -6.52 18.02 -10.96
CA PRO A 2 -7.80 18.34 -11.58
C PRO A 2 -7.69 19.16 -12.89
N ASN A 3 -6.56 19.82 -13.09
CA ASN A 3 -6.30 20.62 -14.29
C ASN A 3 -5.66 19.83 -15.43
N VAL A 4 -5.49 18.52 -15.27
CA VAL A 4 -4.93 17.61 -16.26
C VAL A 4 -6.04 16.67 -16.71
N SER A 5 -6.46 16.78 -17.96
CA SER A 5 -7.49 15.89 -18.53
C SER A 5 -7.00 14.46 -18.68
N GLN A 6 -7.95 13.50 -18.64
CA GLN A 6 -7.63 12.06 -18.79
C GLN A 6 -7.65 11.64 -20.27
N ASP A 7 -6.82 12.35 -21.09
CA ASP A 7 -6.65 12.11 -22.51
C ASP A 7 -5.20 12.36 -22.95
N TYR A 8 -4.93 12.26 -24.24
CA TYR A 8 -3.58 12.46 -24.80
C TYR A 8 -3.00 13.85 -24.47
N GLU A 9 -3.80 14.90 -24.55
CA GLU A 9 -3.34 16.28 -24.27
C GLU A 9 -3.09 16.48 -22.77
N GLY A 10 -3.89 15.87 -21.90
CA GLY A 10 -3.64 15.84 -20.46
C GLY A 10 -2.36 15.09 -20.13
N MET A 11 -2.12 13.93 -20.71
CA MET A 11 -0.87 13.17 -20.52
C MET A 11 0.35 13.97 -20.98
N LYS A 12 0.26 14.60 -22.13
CA LYS A 12 1.33 15.46 -22.67
C LYS A 12 1.62 16.65 -21.75
N LYS A 13 0.57 17.25 -21.17
CA LYS A 13 0.71 18.34 -20.20
C LYS A 13 1.37 17.83 -18.92
N LEU A 14 0.97 16.66 -18.40
CA LEU A 14 1.57 16.03 -17.24
C LEU A 14 3.07 15.79 -17.45
N CYS A 15 3.44 15.19 -18.57
CA CYS A 15 4.84 14.92 -18.90
C CYS A 15 5.68 16.21 -19.00
N LYS A 16 5.10 17.31 -19.50
CA LYS A 16 5.79 18.61 -19.56
C LYS A 16 5.99 19.26 -18.21
N GLN A 17 5.12 18.99 -17.25
CA GLN A 17 5.16 19.56 -15.91
C GLN A 17 5.92 18.68 -14.91
N PHE A 18 6.21 17.43 -15.27
CA PHE A 18 6.89 16.47 -14.41
C PHE A 18 8.29 16.95 -14.02
N SER A 19 8.58 16.97 -12.74
CA SER A 19 9.83 17.47 -12.14
C SER A 19 10.18 18.93 -12.48
N PHE A 20 9.22 19.71 -12.95
CA PHE A 20 9.44 21.12 -13.24
C PHE A 20 9.10 21.97 -11.99
N PRO A 21 9.88 23.04 -11.69
CA PRO A 21 9.57 23.91 -10.56
C PRO A 21 8.15 24.47 -10.61
N GLY A 22 7.37 24.22 -9.56
CA GLY A 22 5.95 24.58 -9.51
C GLY A 22 5.02 23.69 -10.32
N GLY A 23 5.55 22.63 -10.94
CA GLY A 23 4.79 21.62 -11.67
C GLY A 23 4.46 20.37 -10.83
N ILE A 24 4.51 19.21 -11.47
CA ILE A 24 4.22 17.92 -10.86
C ILE A 24 5.51 17.34 -10.27
N SER A 25 5.49 17.02 -8.98
CA SER A 25 6.64 16.39 -8.30
C SER A 25 6.97 15.01 -8.88
N SER A 26 8.26 14.66 -8.92
CA SER A 26 8.73 13.35 -9.39
C SER A 26 8.35 12.20 -8.44
N HIS A 27 8.20 12.50 -7.17
CA HIS A 27 7.73 11.59 -6.13
C HIS A 27 6.36 12.01 -5.66
N VAL A 28 5.57 11.04 -5.22
CA VAL A 28 4.27 11.32 -4.61
C VAL A 28 4.48 12.18 -3.36
N ALA A 29 3.71 13.23 -3.23
CA ALA A 29 3.78 14.20 -2.15
C ALA A 29 2.37 14.57 -1.70
N PRO A 30 2.18 15.22 -0.53
CA PRO A 30 0.86 15.63 -0.05
C PRO A 30 0.07 16.50 -1.02
N GLU A 31 0.73 17.24 -1.91
CA GLU A 31 0.11 18.02 -2.98
C GLU A 31 -0.48 17.15 -4.10
N THR A 32 -0.11 15.89 -4.17
CA THR A 32 -0.70 14.94 -5.13
C THR A 32 -2.10 14.58 -4.66
N PRO A 33 -3.16 14.86 -5.44
CA PRO A 33 -4.53 14.58 -5.04
C PRO A 33 -4.74 13.12 -4.60
N GLY A 34 -5.30 12.93 -3.42
CA GLY A 34 -5.53 11.61 -2.82
C GLY A 34 -4.32 11.01 -2.10
N SER A 35 -3.18 11.68 -2.09
CA SER A 35 -2.02 11.26 -1.33
C SER A 35 -1.94 12.00 0.02
N ILE A 36 -1.45 11.30 1.03
CA ILE A 36 -1.24 11.85 2.38
C ILE A 36 0.22 11.82 2.81
N ASN A 37 1.09 11.22 2.01
CA ASN A 37 2.49 11.00 2.38
C ASN A 37 3.47 11.37 1.26
N GLU A 38 4.68 11.73 1.68
CA GLU A 38 5.84 11.97 0.82
C GLU A 38 6.49 10.63 0.42
N GLY A 39 6.52 10.35 -0.88
CA GLY A 39 7.06 9.08 -1.40
C GLY A 39 8.59 9.04 -1.54
N GLY A 40 9.27 10.18 -1.40
CA GLY A 40 10.73 10.29 -1.55
C GLY A 40 11.51 9.92 -0.29
N GLU A 41 10.90 9.98 0.88
CA GLU A 41 11.49 9.60 2.15
C GLU A 41 11.16 8.15 2.48
N LEU A 42 12.08 7.23 2.19
CA LEU A 42 11.86 5.80 2.29
C LEU A 42 11.88 5.28 3.74
N GLY A 43 10.98 4.35 4.02
CA GLY A 43 10.94 3.61 5.29
C GLY A 43 9.81 4.00 6.22
N TYR A 44 9.00 5.00 5.91
CA TYR A 44 7.98 5.52 6.82
C TYR A 44 6.53 5.39 6.31
N SER A 45 6.34 4.98 5.06
CA SER A 45 5.03 4.94 4.42
C SER A 45 3.99 4.13 5.20
N ILE A 46 4.32 2.93 5.64
CA ILE A 46 3.43 2.09 6.46
C ILE A 46 3.13 2.74 7.81
N ALA A 47 4.12 3.31 8.50
CA ALA A 47 3.90 3.97 9.78
C ALA A 47 2.94 5.17 9.63
N HIS A 48 3.09 5.96 8.56
CA HIS A 48 2.17 7.05 8.25
C HIS A 48 0.76 6.54 7.91
N ALA A 49 0.66 5.44 7.15
CA ALA A 49 -0.63 4.82 6.86
C ALA A 49 -1.34 4.37 8.14
N PHE A 50 -0.63 3.75 9.09
CA PHE A 50 -1.19 3.42 10.41
C PHE A 50 -1.61 4.66 11.18
N GLY A 51 -0.79 5.72 11.18
CA GLY A 51 -1.15 6.99 11.83
C GLY A 51 -2.44 7.62 11.28
N SER A 52 -2.72 7.44 9.99
CA SER A 52 -3.93 8.00 9.35
C SER A 52 -5.23 7.29 9.74
N VAL A 53 -5.15 6.02 10.16
CA VAL A 53 -6.34 5.20 10.44
C VAL A 53 -6.69 5.13 11.92
N PHE A 54 -5.83 5.59 12.84
CA PHE A 54 -6.17 5.69 14.25
C PHE A 54 -7.36 6.63 14.45
N ASP A 55 -8.34 6.22 15.23
CA ASP A 55 -9.60 6.94 15.50
C ASP A 55 -10.42 7.29 14.23
N ASN A 56 -10.15 6.61 13.11
CA ASN A 56 -10.86 6.77 11.84
C ASN A 56 -11.47 5.44 11.38
N PRO A 57 -12.53 4.95 12.03
CA PRO A 57 -13.04 3.58 11.83
C PRO A 57 -13.51 3.28 10.40
N ASP A 58 -13.87 4.29 9.64
CA ASP A 58 -14.39 4.13 8.27
C ASP A 58 -13.32 4.28 7.18
N LEU A 59 -12.08 4.58 7.59
CA LEU A 59 -10.98 4.79 6.66
C LEU A 59 -10.25 3.49 6.35
N ILE A 60 -10.04 3.21 5.06
CA ILE A 60 -9.09 2.20 4.58
C ILE A 60 -7.99 2.94 3.83
N THR A 61 -6.79 2.92 4.37
CA THR A 61 -5.63 3.57 3.75
C THR A 61 -4.82 2.56 2.95
N ALA A 62 -4.80 2.70 1.63
CA ALA A 62 -3.90 1.93 0.77
C ALA A 62 -2.48 2.50 0.87
N CYS A 63 -1.51 1.63 1.12
CA CYS A 63 -0.10 1.99 1.24
C CYS A 63 0.73 1.22 0.21
N ILE A 64 1.14 1.89 -0.86
CA ILE A 64 2.00 1.28 -1.88
C ILE A 64 3.45 1.36 -1.40
N VAL A 65 4.09 0.19 -1.30
CA VAL A 65 5.44 0.03 -0.78
C VAL A 65 6.31 -0.64 -1.84
N GLY A 66 7.42 -0.01 -2.22
CA GLY A 66 8.44 -0.67 -3.02
C GLY A 66 9.21 -1.71 -2.20
N ASP A 67 9.64 -2.79 -2.85
CA ASP A 67 10.40 -3.85 -2.16
C ASP A 67 11.77 -3.38 -1.65
N GLY A 68 12.36 -2.37 -2.28
CA GLY A 68 13.56 -1.70 -1.79
C GLY A 68 13.30 -0.88 -0.53
N GLU A 69 12.14 -0.23 -0.40
CA GLU A 69 11.70 0.44 0.81
C GLU A 69 11.38 -0.57 1.92
N ALA A 70 10.76 -1.69 1.56
CA ALA A 70 10.30 -2.72 2.50
C ALA A 70 11.42 -3.32 3.36
N GLU A 71 12.67 -3.30 2.89
CA GLU A 71 13.85 -3.78 3.63
C GLU A 71 14.59 -2.70 4.43
N THR A 72 14.14 -1.44 4.40
CA THR A 72 14.69 -0.38 5.26
C THR A 72 14.37 -0.68 6.73
N GLY A 73 15.26 -0.28 7.64
CA GLY A 73 15.09 -0.57 9.08
C GLY A 73 13.73 -0.14 9.64
N PRO A 74 13.31 1.11 9.46
CA PRO A 74 12.02 1.57 9.96
C PRO A 74 10.84 0.80 9.40
N LEU A 75 10.81 0.52 8.08
CA LEU A 75 9.68 -0.17 7.47
C LEU A 75 9.66 -1.65 7.80
N ALA A 76 10.82 -2.30 7.86
CA ALA A 76 10.93 -3.71 8.24
C ALA A 76 10.31 -3.97 9.64
N THR A 77 10.41 -3.01 10.56
CA THR A 77 9.75 -3.10 11.87
C THR A 77 8.29 -2.67 11.84
N ALA A 78 7.91 -1.79 10.93
CA ALA A 78 6.54 -1.28 10.82
C ALA A 78 5.52 -2.33 10.35
N TRP A 79 5.95 -3.44 9.74
CA TRP A 79 5.06 -4.56 9.39
C TRP A 79 4.28 -5.12 10.59
N HIS A 80 4.77 -4.96 11.81
CA HIS A 80 4.11 -5.40 13.04
C HIS A 80 3.09 -4.39 13.59
N SER A 81 2.98 -3.20 13.01
CA SER A 81 2.11 -2.11 13.51
C SER A 81 0.62 -2.44 13.45
N ASN A 82 0.22 -3.42 12.64
CA ASN A 82 -1.14 -3.97 12.65
C ASN A 82 -1.59 -4.43 14.05
N LYS A 83 -0.66 -4.84 14.91
CA LYS A 83 -0.93 -5.24 16.30
C LYS A 83 -1.46 -4.11 17.18
N SER A 84 -1.24 -2.86 16.77
CA SER A 84 -1.68 -1.68 17.51
C SER A 84 -3.07 -1.18 17.10
N LEU A 85 -3.64 -1.69 16.01
CA LEU A 85 -4.99 -1.30 15.57
C LEU A 85 -6.07 -1.96 16.41
N ASN A 86 -7.14 -1.22 16.66
CA ASN A 86 -8.38 -1.72 17.24
C ASN A 86 -9.48 -1.66 16.14
N PRO A 87 -9.96 -2.79 15.63
CA PRO A 87 -10.93 -2.80 14.53
C PRO A 87 -12.29 -2.21 14.89
N VAL A 88 -12.54 -1.93 16.16
CA VAL A 88 -13.77 -1.24 16.63
C VAL A 88 -13.65 0.27 16.42
N THR A 89 -12.52 0.87 16.77
CA THR A 89 -12.32 2.32 16.81
C THR A 89 -11.47 2.86 15.67
N ASP A 90 -10.66 2.00 15.08
CA ASP A 90 -9.70 2.39 14.05
C ASP A 90 -10.12 1.89 12.66
N GLY A 91 -9.54 2.51 11.65
CA GLY A 91 -9.66 2.06 10.27
C GLY A 91 -8.76 0.87 9.96
N ALA A 92 -8.48 0.67 8.68
CA ALA A 92 -7.61 -0.40 8.22
C ALA A 92 -6.50 0.13 7.30
N VAL A 93 -5.34 -0.51 7.36
CA VAL A 93 -4.25 -0.29 6.40
C VAL A 93 -4.21 -1.46 5.43
N LEU A 94 -4.17 -1.16 4.14
CA LEU A 94 -4.01 -2.13 3.06
C LEU A 94 -2.63 -1.92 2.41
N PRO A 95 -1.58 -2.64 2.83
CA PRO A 95 -0.29 -2.57 2.17
C PRO A 95 -0.35 -3.24 0.79
N ILE A 96 0.25 -2.59 -0.19
CA ILE A 96 0.43 -3.14 -1.54
C ILE A 96 1.94 -3.14 -1.81
N LEU A 97 2.57 -4.30 -1.63
CA LEU A 97 4.00 -4.47 -1.91
C LEU A 97 4.23 -4.61 -3.41
N HIS A 98 4.90 -3.63 -4.00
CA HIS A 98 5.35 -3.70 -5.38
C HIS A 98 6.70 -4.43 -5.44
N LEU A 99 6.64 -5.74 -5.65
CA LEU A 99 7.79 -6.63 -5.68
C LEU A 99 8.35 -6.74 -7.10
N ASN A 100 9.16 -5.78 -7.50
CA ASN A 100 9.84 -5.80 -8.81
C ASN A 100 11.24 -6.45 -8.75
N GLY A 101 11.73 -6.79 -7.57
CA GLY A 101 12.98 -7.50 -7.33
C GLY A 101 14.23 -6.63 -7.28
N TYR A 102 14.11 -5.32 -7.52
CA TYR A 102 15.26 -4.44 -7.62
C TYR A 102 15.08 -3.11 -6.87
N LYS A 103 16.15 -2.67 -6.25
CA LYS A 103 16.36 -1.28 -5.81
C LYS A 103 17.48 -0.68 -6.65
N ILE A 104 17.30 0.50 -7.17
CA ILE A 104 18.21 1.24 -8.06
C ILE A 104 19.20 0.35 -8.85
N ASN A 105 20.10 -0.37 -8.18
CA ASN A 105 21.22 -1.10 -8.78
C ASN A 105 21.43 -2.52 -8.23
N ASN A 106 20.65 -2.95 -7.25
CA ASN A 106 20.83 -4.27 -6.62
C ASN A 106 19.49 -4.99 -6.43
N PRO A 107 19.49 -6.33 -6.49
CA PRO A 107 18.33 -7.11 -6.08
C PRO A 107 17.97 -6.86 -4.62
N THR A 108 16.67 -6.86 -4.34
CA THR A 108 16.13 -6.74 -2.98
C THR A 108 16.23 -8.06 -2.21
N VAL A 109 16.02 -8.04 -0.90
CA VAL A 109 15.96 -9.25 -0.09
C VAL A 109 14.82 -10.15 -0.55
N PHE A 110 13.63 -9.58 -0.81
CA PHE A 110 12.48 -10.35 -1.29
C PHE A 110 12.69 -11.02 -2.65
N ALA A 111 13.56 -10.47 -3.51
CA ALA A 111 13.94 -11.11 -4.75
C ALA A 111 14.92 -12.29 -4.58
N ARG A 112 15.42 -12.51 -3.38
CA ARG A 112 16.42 -13.56 -3.05
C ARG A 112 15.85 -14.72 -2.27
N ILE A 113 14.61 -14.63 -1.85
CA ILE A 113 13.89 -15.67 -1.10
C ILE A 113 12.75 -16.23 -1.96
N SER A 114 12.30 -17.43 -1.61
CA SER A 114 11.21 -18.08 -2.32
C SER A 114 9.86 -17.40 -2.03
N HIS A 115 8.89 -17.67 -2.91
CA HIS A 115 7.51 -17.23 -2.71
C HIS A 115 6.93 -17.70 -1.35
N ASP A 116 7.18 -18.96 -0.98
CA ASP A 116 6.73 -19.52 0.29
C ASP A 116 7.36 -18.83 1.51
N GLU A 117 8.61 -18.37 1.38
CA GLU A 117 9.27 -17.59 2.44
C GLU A 117 8.66 -16.19 2.56
N VAL A 118 8.34 -15.53 1.44
CA VAL A 118 7.64 -14.23 1.45
C VAL A 118 6.27 -14.38 2.12
N GLU A 119 5.50 -15.39 1.74
CA GLU A 119 4.21 -15.70 2.35
C GLU A 119 4.34 -15.94 3.85
N SER A 120 5.29 -16.79 4.25
CA SER A 120 5.56 -17.11 5.64
C SER A 120 5.98 -15.89 6.46
N PHE A 121 6.77 -14.99 5.86
CA PHE A 121 7.18 -13.73 6.49
C PHE A 121 5.97 -12.85 6.82
N PHE A 122 5.07 -12.65 5.85
CA PHE A 122 3.89 -11.81 6.07
C PHE A 122 2.89 -12.46 7.03
N HIS A 123 2.70 -13.79 6.97
CA HIS A 123 1.92 -14.50 7.97
C HIS A 123 2.51 -14.34 9.38
N GLY A 124 3.84 -14.42 9.52
CA GLY A 124 4.53 -14.20 10.79
C GLY A 124 4.34 -12.78 11.34
N CYS A 125 4.23 -11.78 10.46
CA CYS A 125 3.88 -10.42 10.83
C CYS A 125 2.37 -10.25 11.15
N GLY A 126 1.54 -11.25 10.85
CA GLY A 126 0.10 -11.23 11.09
C GLY A 126 -0.70 -10.68 9.90
N TRP A 127 -0.18 -10.76 8.71
CA TRP A 127 -0.87 -10.42 7.47
C TRP A 127 -1.39 -11.66 6.76
N LYS A 128 -2.43 -11.48 5.96
CA LYS A 128 -2.92 -12.46 4.98
C LYS A 128 -2.51 -11.97 3.59
N PRO A 129 -1.39 -12.48 3.03
CA PRO A 129 -0.92 -12.01 1.73
C PRO A 129 -1.76 -12.57 0.58
N TYR A 130 -1.91 -11.77 -0.47
CA TYR A 130 -2.45 -12.13 -1.77
C TYR A 130 -1.40 -11.83 -2.82
N PHE A 131 -1.26 -12.70 -3.81
CA PHE A 131 -0.27 -12.55 -4.85
C PHE A 131 -0.96 -12.29 -6.19
N VAL A 132 -0.50 -11.24 -6.86
CA VAL A 132 -0.95 -10.87 -8.21
C VAL A 132 0.28 -10.73 -9.09
N GLU A 133 0.47 -11.66 -10.01
CA GLU A 133 1.68 -11.78 -10.82
C GLU A 133 1.36 -11.85 -12.30
N GLY A 134 2.21 -11.26 -13.14
CA GLY A 134 2.11 -11.29 -14.60
C GLY A 134 2.76 -10.09 -15.27
N ASP A 135 2.69 -10.07 -16.59
CA ASP A 135 3.32 -9.05 -17.44
C ASP A 135 2.35 -8.43 -18.47
N ASP A 136 1.18 -9.02 -18.68
CA ASP A 136 0.15 -8.42 -19.53
C ASP A 136 -0.66 -7.37 -18.77
N PRO A 137 -0.59 -6.08 -19.17
CA PRO A 137 -1.19 -5.00 -18.40
C PRO A 137 -2.70 -5.14 -18.18
N MET A 138 -3.43 -5.63 -19.18
CA MET A 138 -4.89 -5.73 -19.07
C MET A 138 -5.32 -6.91 -18.21
N THR A 139 -4.59 -8.01 -18.25
CA THR A 139 -4.79 -9.15 -17.37
C THR A 139 -4.47 -8.77 -15.92
N MET A 140 -3.33 -8.10 -15.70
CA MET A 140 -2.93 -7.63 -14.38
C MET A 140 -3.91 -6.65 -13.78
N HIS A 141 -4.43 -5.73 -14.61
CA HIS A 141 -5.45 -4.78 -14.15
C HIS A 141 -6.72 -5.49 -13.63
N ARG A 142 -7.19 -6.52 -14.34
CA ARG A 142 -8.36 -7.29 -13.91
C ARG A 142 -8.11 -8.10 -12.65
N LEU A 143 -6.99 -8.83 -12.61
CA LEU A 143 -6.60 -9.62 -11.45
C LEU A 143 -6.44 -8.75 -10.19
N MET A 144 -5.80 -7.59 -10.33
CA MET A 144 -5.65 -6.65 -9.22
C MET A 144 -6.99 -6.11 -8.75
N ALA A 145 -7.90 -5.77 -9.66
CA ALA A 145 -9.23 -5.29 -9.31
C ALA A 145 -10.05 -6.36 -8.56
N GLU A 146 -10.01 -7.60 -9.02
CA GLU A 146 -10.69 -8.75 -8.37
C GLU A 146 -10.11 -9.00 -6.97
N THR A 147 -8.79 -8.99 -6.86
CA THR A 147 -8.10 -9.17 -5.57
C THR A 147 -8.43 -8.05 -4.60
N LEU A 148 -8.37 -6.80 -5.04
CA LEU A 148 -8.72 -5.65 -4.20
C LEU A 148 -10.16 -5.69 -3.71
N ASN A 149 -11.12 -6.08 -4.56
CA ASN A 149 -12.50 -6.26 -4.15
C ASN A 149 -12.61 -7.31 -3.02
N THR A 150 -11.98 -8.47 -3.19
CA THR A 150 -11.96 -9.53 -2.19
C THR A 150 -11.37 -9.05 -0.87
N VAL A 151 -10.22 -8.39 -0.92
CA VAL A 151 -9.52 -7.89 0.28
C VAL A 151 -10.34 -6.82 1.01
N ILE A 152 -10.94 -5.89 0.28
CA ILE A 152 -11.78 -4.84 0.87
C ILE A 152 -13.02 -5.44 1.53
N GLU A 153 -13.64 -6.45 0.93
CA GLU A 153 -14.78 -7.16 1.52
C GLU A 153 -14.36 -7.89 2.81
N GLU A 154 -13.22 -8.56 2.81
CA GLU A 154 -12.68 -9.19 4.01
C GLU A 154 -12.39 -8.19 5.13
N ILE A 155 -11.74 -7.05 4.82
CA ILE A 155 -11.51 -5.97 5.79
C ILE A 155 -12.83 -5.50 6.41
N LYS A 156 -13.83 -5.24 5.59
CA LYS A 156 -15.15 -4.78 6.06
C LYS A 156 -15.84 -5.82 6.93
N GLU A 157 -15.75 -7.09 6.56
CA GLU A 157 -16.36 -8.18 7.36
C GLU A 157 -15.68 -8.31 8.73
N ILE A 158 -14.40 -8.14 8.79
CA ILE A 158 -13.61 -8.14 10.00
C ILE A 158 -14.02 -6.99 10.92
N GLN A 159 -14.10 -5.76 10.37
CA GLN A 159 -14.57 -4.59 11.10
C GLN A 159 -16.02 -4.78 11.58
N ARG A 160 -16.89 -5.34 10.75
CA ARG A 160 -18.27 -5.65 11.12
C ARG A 160 -18.34 -6.62 12.32
N LYS A 161 -17.61 -7.74 12.25
CA LYS A 161 -17.55 -8.71 13.35
C LYS A 161 -17.04 -8.10 14.64
N ALA A 162 -16.01 -7.26 14.55
CA ALA A 162 -15.48 -6.58 15.73
C ALA A 162 -16.52 -5.65 16.38
N ARG A 163 -17.23 -4.87 15.56
CA ARG A 163 -18.17 -3.83 16.03
C ARG A 163 -19.52 -4.39 16.45
N GLU A 164 -20.04 -5.38 15.74
CA GLU A 164 -21.39 -5.92 15.97
C GLU A 164 -21.40 -7.17 16.85
N GLU A 165 -20.36 -8.02 16.75
CA GLU A 165 -20.30 -9.31 17.44
C GLU A 165 -19.28 -9.33 18.59
N GLY A 166 -18.49 -8.24 18.75
CA GLY A 166 -17.44 -8.17 19.77
C GLY A 166 -16.30 -9.16 19.54
N CYS A 167 -16.07 -9.56 18.29
CA CYS A 167 -14.98 -10.43 17.93
C CYS A 167 -13.64 -9.70 18.08
N GLU A 168 -12.81 -10.13 19.01
CA GLU A 168 -11.48 -9.54 19.25
C GLU A 168 -10.38 -10.20 18.42
N GLU A 169 -10.71 -11.21 17.62
CA GLU A 169 -9.75 -11.77 16.66
C GLU A 169 -9.34 -10.65 15.71
N ARG A 170 -8.08 -10.32 15.81
CA ARG A 170 -7.51 -9.27 14.97
C ARG A 170 -7.31 -9.82 13.58
N PRO A 171 -7.90 -9.17 12.61
CA PRO A 171 -7.64 -9.43 11.22
C PRO A 171 -6.43 -8.62 10.78
N PHE A 172 -5.72 -9.23 9.98
CA PHE A 172 -4.53 -8.61 9.44
C PHE A 172 -4.45 -8.84 7.94
#